data_6b3aab0e4d18d90881791ef4d134b38a
#
_entry.id   6b3aab0e4d18d90881791ef4d134b38a
#
_cell.length_a   1.000
_cell.length_b   1.000
_cell.length_c   1.000
_cell.angle_alpha   90.00
_cell.angle_beta   90.00
_cell.angle_gamma   90.00
#
_symmetry.space_group_name_H-M   'P 1'
#
loop_
_entity.id
_entity.type
_entity.pdbx_description
1 polymer ?
#
loop_
_entity_poly.entity_id
_entity_poly.type
_entity_poly.pdbx_seq_one_letter_code
_entity_poly.pdbx_strand_id
1 'polypeptide(L)'
;MTPDSQPSIPRVTRPWGSFAQYANNEPVTVSLMTVEPDQRLSLQSHTGRAELWIVMDEGAIVEVGDATYHPAAGDEIWIPAGERHRLSSSGPRVRVLEVAFGNWQQEDIVRYEDDYSRPEQGE
;
A
#
# COMPACT_ATOMS: atom_id res chain seq x y z
N MET A 1 7.39 15.85 -6.90
CA MET A 1 8.45 14.96 -6.37
C MET A 1 7.85 14.01 -5.34
N THR A 2 8.23 12.75 -5.41
CA THR A 2 7.74 11.74 -4.45
C THR A 2 8.47 11.90 -3.12
N PRO A 3 7.76 12.00 -1.99
CA PRO A 3 8.44 12.16 -0.70
C PRO A 3 9.17 10.89 -0.28
N ASP A 4 10.32 11.05 0.40
CA ASP A 4 11.11 9.94 0.92
C ASP A 4 10.57 9.40 2.24
N SER A 5 9.81 10.22 2.97
CA SER A 5 9.28 9.86 4.28
C SER A 5 7.77 10.04 4.31
N GLN A 6 7.14 9.34 5.24
CA GLN A 6 5.70 9.43 5.41
C GLN A 6 5.27 10.85 5.74
N PRO A 7 4.29 11.40 5.02
CA PRO A 7 3.73 12.71 5.35
C PRO A 7 3.08 12.70 6.72
N SER A 8 3.03 13.86 7.36
CA SER A 8 2.25 14.04 8.57
C SER A 8 0.76 13.95 8.23
N ILE A 9 0.02 13.13 8.96
CA ILE A 9 -1.42 12.93 8.72
C ILE A 9 -2.19 13.71 9.78
N PRO A 10 -2.93 14.77 9.39
CA PRO A 10 -3.77 15.49 10.34
C PRO A 10 -4.85 14.57 10.92
N ARG A 11 -5.00 14.63 12.25
CA ARG A 11 -6.05 13.90 12.97
C ARG A 11 -6.82 14.90 13.78
N VAL A 12 -8.12 14.96 13.58
CA VAL A 12 -8.98 16.00 14.14
C VAL A 12 -10.04 15.36 15.01
N THR A 13 -10.10 15.80 16.27
CA THR A 13 -11.10 15.33 17.24
C THR A 13 -12.33 16.23 17.18
N ARG A 14 -13.50 15.62 17.21
CA ARG A 14 -14.79 16.28 17.21
C ARG A 14 -15.68 15.65 18.30
N PRO A 15 -16.79 16.27 18.69
CA PRO A 15 -17.68 15.69 19.72
C PRO A 15 -18.18 14.27 19.40
N TRP A 16 -18.30 13.92 18.11
CA TRP A 16 -18.78 12.60 17.69
C TRP A 16 -17.63 11.61 17.50
N GLY A 17 -16.36 12.02 17.61
CA GLY A 17 -15.21 11.14 17.35
C GLY A 17 -14.07 11.90 16.71
N SER A 18 -13.53 11.34 15.62
CA SER A 18 -12.37 11.95 14.96
C SER A 18 -12.34 11.60 13.47
N PHE A 19 -11.50 12.31 12.74
CA PHE A 19 -11.18 11.94 11.37
C PHE A 19 -9.68 12.16 11.10
N ALA A 20 -9.14 11.38 10.16
CA ALA A 20 -7.78 11.51 9.68
C ALA A 20 -7.82 11.89 8.21
N GLN A 21 -6.97 12.84 7.81
CA GLN A 21 -6.89 13.26 6.41
C GLN A 21 -5.59 12.73 5.81
N TYR A 22 -5.71 11.69 5.01
CA TYR A 22 -4.54 11.06 4.37
C TYR A 22 -4.01 11.88 3.20
N ALA A 23 -4.88 12.67 2.58
CA ALA A 23 -4.51 13.65 1.55
C ALA A 23 -5.49 14.81 1.65
N ASN A 24 -5.00 16.02 1.47
CA ASN A 24 -5.83 17.21 1.57
C ASN A 24 -5.42 18.21 0.49
N ASN A 25 -6.29 18.39 -0.50
CA ASN A 25 -6.08 19.34 -1.60
C ASN A 25 -4.79 19.07 -2.37
N GLU A 26 -4.44 17.80 -2.54
CA GLU A 26 -3.26 17.41 -3.31
C GLU A 26 -3.60 16.25 -4.25
N PRO A 27 -2.90 16.15 -5.39
CA PRO A 27 -3.15 15.05 -6.32
C PRO A 27 -2.62 13.74 -5.75
N VAL A 28 -3.49 12.75 -5.69
CA VAL A 28 -3.15 11.38 -5.28
C VAL A 28 -3.93 10.41 -6.14
N THR A 29 -3.45 9.17 -6.21
CA THR A 29 -4.21 8.06 -6.79
C THR A 29 -4.61 7.14 -5.66
N VAL A 30 -5.90 6.81 -5.59
CA VAL A 30 -6.45 5.99 -4.52
C VAL A 30 -6.97 4.70 -5.13
N SER A 31 -6.51 3.56 -4.60
CA SER A 31 -6.93 2.24 -5.05
C SER A 31 -7.31 1.38 -3.85
N LEU A 32 -8.34 0.58 -4.00
CA LEU A 32 -8.66 -0.45 -3.00
C LEU A 32 -8.16 -1.78 -3.54
N MET A 33 -7.14 -2.33 -2.88
CA MET A 33 -6.61 -3.63 -3.23
C MET A 33 -7.35 -4.70 -2.44
N THR A 34 -7.76 -5.76 -3.12
CA THR A 34 -8.40 -6.91 -2.50
C THR A 34 -7.57 -8.14 -2.84
N VAL A 35 -7.07 -8.82 -1.81
CA VAL A 35 -6.31 -10.06 -1.98
C VAL A 35 -7.20 -11.20 -1.52
N GLU A 36 -7.49 -12.12 -2.45
CA GLU A 36 -8.36 -13.26 -2.15
C GLU A 36 -7.69 -14.22 -1.19
N PRO A 37 -8.44 -15.13 -0.53
CA PRO A 37 -7.87 -16.03 0.46
C PRO A 37 -6.63 -16.76 -0.03
N ASP A 38 -5.57 -16.73 0.78
CA ASP A 38 -4.29 -17.41 0.53
C ASP A 38 -3.53 -16.93 -0.71
N GLN A 39 -3.94 -15.81 -1.32
CA GLN A 39 -3.24 -15.22 -2.46
C GLN A 39 -2.25 -14.15 -1.97
N ARG A 40 -1.40 -13.69 -2.87
CA ARG A 40 -0.46 -12.61 -2.60
C ARG A 40 -0.11 -11.86 -3.88
N LEU A 41 0.23 -10.59 -3.72
CA LEU A 41 0.76 -9.80 -4.83
C LEU A 41 2.18 -10.27 -5.17
N SER A 42 2.69 -9.83 -6.30
CA SER A 42 4.10 -9.99 -6.61
C SER A 42 4.94 -9.23 -5.57
N LEU A 43 6.18 -9.69 -5.38
CA LEU A 43 7.19 -8.88 -4.71
C LEU A 43 7.65 -7.85 -5.73
N GLN A 44 7.41 -6.57 -5.47
CA GLN A 44 7.50 -5.53 -6.48
C GLN A 44 8.05 -4.22 -5.93
N SER A 45 8.46 -3.34 -6.84
CA SER A 45 8.81 -1.96 -6.50
C SER A 45 8.34 -1.03 -7.60
N HIS A 46 8.18 0.26 -7.26
CA HIS A 46 7.91 1.34 -8.20
C HIS A 46 8.77 2.54 -7.83
N THR A 47 9.24 3.29 -8.82
CA THR A 47 10.15 4.41 -8.58
C THR A 47 9.44 5.76 -8.59
N GLY A 48 8.33 5.87 -9.30
CA GLY A 48 7.64 7.16 -9.50
C GLY A 48 6.66 7.54 -8.40
N ARG A 49 6.46 6.68 -7.42
CA ARG A 49 5.48 6.95 -6.35
C ARG A 49 5.85 6.28 -5.04
N ALA A 50 5.43 6.91 -3.95
CA ALA A 50 5.38 6.30 -2.63
C ALA A 50 3.92 6.02 -2.28
N GLU A 51 3.66 5.10 -1.36
CA GLU A 51 2.30 4.67 -1.06
C GLU A 51 2.06 4.61 0.44
N LEU A 52 0.89 5.09 0.86
CA LEU A 52 0.39 4.86 2.21
C LEU A 52 -0.71 3.80 2.13
N TRP A 53 -0.53 2.72 2.83
CA TRP A 53 -1.49 1.61 2.86
C TRP A 53 -2.26 1.65 4.17
N ILE A 54 -3.58 1.74 4.08
CA ILE A 54 -4.48 1.66 5.23
C ILE A 54 -5.11 0.27 5.21
N VAL A 55 -4.79 -0.54 6.20
CA VAL A 55 -5.25 -1.93 6.28
C VAL A 55 -6.70 -1.93 6.76
N MET A 56 -7.58 -2.58 5.98
CA MET A 56 -9.02 -2.56 6.24
C MET A 56 -9.49 -3.80 7.01
N ASP A 57 -8.81 -4.94 6.84
CA ASP A 57 -9.25 -6.22 7.39
C ASP A 57 -8.10 -6.90 8.15
N GLU A 58 -8.44 -7.79 9.07
CA GLU A 58 -7.47 -8.64 9.74
C GLU A 58 -6.92 -9.70 8.76
N GLY A 59 -5.68 -10.15 9.01
CA GLY A 59 -5.09 -11.24 8.26
C GLY A 59 -4.13 -10.84 7.16
N ALA A 60 -3.84 -9.55 7.01
CA ALA A 60 -2.85 -9.09 6.05
C ALA A 60 -1.43 -9.38 6.55
N ILE A 61 -0.54 -9.68 5.61
CA ILE A 61 0.90 -9.75 5.84
C ILE A 61 1.53 -8.76 4.87
N VAL A 62 2.33 -7.83 5.37
CA VAL A 62 2.94 -6.79 4.54
C VAL A 62 4.45 -6.85 4.71
N GLU A 63 5.14 -7.00 3.57
CA GLU A 63 6.59 -6.96 3.52
C GLU A 63 7.02 -5.63 2.91
N VAL A 64 7.92 -4.93 3.57
CA VAL A 64 8.51 -3.67 3.08
C VAL A 64 10.01 -3.76 3.33
N GLY A 65 10.79 -3.83 2.26
CA GLY A 65 12.23 -4.07 2.38
C GLY A 65 12.49 -5.39 3.10
N ASP A 66 13.28 -5.34 4.16
CA ASP A 66 13.60 -6.52 4.97
C ASP A 66 12.63 -6.74 6.13
N ALA A 67 11.64 -5.85 6.30
CA ALA A 67 10.69 -5.93 7.40
C ALA A 67 9.42 -6.67 6.98
N THR A 68 8.86 -7.45 7.91
CA THR A 68 7.58 -8.11 7.73
C THR A 68 6.64 -7.67 8.84
N TYR A 69 5.45 -7.23 8.46
CA TYR A 69 4.44 -6.75 9.39
C TYR A 69 3.21 -7.64 9.34
N HIS A 70 2.55 -7.79 10.48
CA HIS A 70 1.26 -8.46 10.60
C HIS A 70 0.26 -7.44 11.14
N PRO A 71 -0.17 -6.49 10.31
CA PRO A 71 -0.97 -5.37 10.78
C PRO A 71 -2.38 -5.78 11.16
N ALA A 72 -2.93 -5.04 12.10
CA ALA A 72 -4.34 -5.12 12.44
C ALA A 72 -5.15 -4.20 11.51
N ALA A 73 -6.46 -4.44 11.46
CA ALA A 73 -7.36 -3.52 10.75
C ALA A 73 -7.21 -2.11 11.32
N GLY A 74 -7.08 -1.13 10.44
CA GLY A 74 -6.88 0.27 10.81
C GLY A 74 -5.42 0.70 10.86
N ASP A 75 -4.47 -0.23 10.80
CA ASP A 75 -3.05 0.12 10.78
C ASP A 75 -2.66 0.77 9.45
N GLU A 76 -1.66 1.65 9.53
CA GLU A 76 -1.15 2.41 8.38
C GLU A 76 0.30 2.04 8.15
N ILE A 77 0.65 1.72 6.91
CA ILE A 77 2.00 1.32 6.55
C ILE A 77 2.48 2.19 5.40
N TRP A 78 3.67 2.78 5.58
CA TRP A 78 4.30 3.62 4.56
C TRP A 78 5.27 2.81 3.72
N ILE A 79 5.15 2.94 2.40
CA ILE A 79 6.03 2.30 1.43
C ILE A 79 6.74 3.38 0.64
N PRO A 80 8.03 3.62 0.91
CA PRO A 80 8.79 4.63 0.15
C PRO A 80 8.93 4.23 -1.31
N ALA A 81 9.08 5.23 -2.18
CA ALA A 81 9.37 4.98 -3.58
C ALA A 81 10.66 4.17 -3.71
N GLY A 82 10.66 3.19 -4.60
CA GLY A 82 11.81 2.32 -4.85
C GLY A 82 11.95 1.14 -3.91
N GLU A 83 11.21 1.09 -2.80
CA GLU A 83 11.32 -0.01 -1.85
C GLU A 83 10.53 -1.22 -2.32
N ARG A 84 11.11 -2.41 -2.15
CA ARG A 84 10.41 -3.66 -2.43
C ARG A 84 9.30 -3.87 -1.41
N HIS A 85 8.18 -4.35 -1.90
CA HIS A 85 7.04 -4.59 -1.01
C HIS A 85 6.10 -5.65 -1.58
N ARG A 86 5.30 -6.23 -0.69
CA ARG A 86 4.32 -7.26 -1.05
C ARG A 86 3.21 -7.29 -0.01
N LEU A 87 1.99 -7.44 -0.47
CA LEU A 87 0.82 -7.72 0.35
C LEU A 87 0.42 -9.18 0.15
N SER A 88 0.19 -9.89 1.23
CA SER A 88 -0.22 -11.29 1.21
C SER A 88 -1.42 -11.48 2.15
N SER A 89 -2.23 -12.50 1.85
CA SER A 89 -3.23 -13.00 2.78
C SER A 89 -2.64 -14.12 3.62
N SER A 90 -2.89 -14.08 4.92
CA SER A 90 -2.51 -15.19 5.83
C SER A 90 -3.59 -16.28 5.89
N GLY A 91 -4.63 -16.15 5.08
CA GLY A 91 -5.76 -17.08 5.04
C GLY A 91 -7.03 -16.42 4.56
N PRO A 92 -7.53 -15.37 5.23
CA PRO A 92 -8.77 -14.70 4.82
C PRO A 92 -8.55 -13.73 3.66
N ARG A 93 -9.64 -13.33 3.03
CA ARG A 93 -9.64 -12.22 2.08
C ARG A 93 -9.30 -10.94 2.84
N VAL A 94 -8.35 -10.16 2.30
CA VAL A 94 -7.94 -8.90 2.94
C VAL A 94 -8.01 -7.74 1.97
N ARG A 95 -8.34 -6.56 2.48
CA ARG A 95 -8.42 -5.34 1.68
C ARG A 95 -7.48 -4.29 2.27
N VAL A 96 -6.82 -3.57 1.40
CA VAL A 96 -5.94 -2.47 1.76
C VAL A 96 -6.24 -1.28 0.86
N LEU A 97 -6.51 -0.13 1.47
CA LEU A 97 -6.70 1.12 0.74
C LEU A 97 -5.32 1.74 0.52
N GLU A 98 -4.97 1.93 -0.74
CA GLU A 98 -3.68 2.48 -1.14
C GLU A 98 -3.86 3.94 -1.56
N VAL A 99 -3.11 4.83 -0.92
CA VAL A 99 -3.04 6.25 -1.32
C VAL A 99 -1.64 6.46 -1.89
N ALA A 100 -1.56 6.68 -3.20
CA ALA A 100 -0.28 6.83 -3.89
C ALA A 100 0.03 8.30 -4.13
N PHE A 101 1.25 8.69 -3.72
CA PHE A 101 1.76 10.05 -3.89
C PHE A 101 2.85 10.03 -4.96
N GLY A 102 2.70 10.83 -5.99
CA GLY A 102 3.63 10.89 -7.10
C GLY A 102 2.96 10.56 -8.41
N ASN A 103 3.76 10.07 -9.36
CA ASN A 103 3.29 9.76 -10.70
C ASN A 103 2.91 8.28 -10.78
N TRP A 104 1.61 7.98 -10.76
CA TRP A 104 1.12 6.62 -10.83
C TRP A 104 1.04 6.17 -12.29
N GLN A 105 1.88 5.19 -12.66
CA GLN A 105 1.88 4.57 -13.97
C GLN A 105 1.93 3.06 -13.79
N GLN A 106 1.05 2.32 -14.46
CA GLN A 106 1.02 0.86 -14.36
C GLN A 106 2.36 0.24 -14.79
N GLU A 107 2.99 0.83 -15.80
CA GLU A 107 4.26 0.34 -16.34
C GLU A 107 5.44 0.54 -15.40
N ASP A 108 5.31 1.42 -14.41
CA ASP A 108 6.35 1.68 -13.41
C ASP A 108 6.30 0.60 -12.34
N ILE A 109 6.59 -0.63 -12.73
CA ILE A 109 6.62 -1.76 -11.81
C ILE A 109 7.74 -2.71 -12.20
N VAL A 110 8.51 -3.13 -11.20
CA VAL A 110 9.46 -4.23 -11.34
C VAL A 110 8.98 -5.35 -10.42
N ARG A 111 8.75 -6.51 -10.99
CA ARG A 111 8.35 -7.70 -10.24
C ARG A 111 9.55 -8.61 -10.04
N TYR A 112 9.84 -8.91 -8.77
CA TYR A 112 10.97 -9.78 -8.40
C TYR A 112 10.52 -11.23 -8.25
N GLU A 113 9.29 -11.44 -7.76
CA GLU A 113 8.63 -12.74 -7.63
C GLU A 113 7.16 -12.56 -7.95
N ASP A 114 6.60 -13.45 -8.76
CA ASP A 114 5.20 -13.35 -9.15
C ASP A 114 4.62 -14.76 -9.34
N ASP A 115 3.66 -15.11 -8.50
CA ASP A 115 3.01 -16.43 -8.53
C ASP A 115 2.20 -16.67 -9.82
N TYR A 116 1.88 -15.58 -10.55
CA TYR A 116 0.98 -15.64 -11.70
C TYR A 116 1.71 -15.54 -13.03
N SER A 117 3.04 -15.53 -13.01
CA SER A 117 3.90 -15.53 -14.22
C SER A 117 3.59 -14.38 -15.19
N ARG A 118 3.30 -13.19 -14.64
CA ARG A 118 3.02 -12.01 -15.46
C ARG A 118 4.30 -11.36 -15.95
N PRO A 119 4.25 -10.54 -17.01
CA PRO A 119 5.43 -9.78 -17.44
C PRO A 119 5.93 -8.83 -16.35
N GLU A 120 7.19 -8.43 -16.47
CA GLU A 120 7.79 -7.53 -15.47
C GLU A 120 7.08 -6.19 -15.36
N GLN A 121 6.47 -5.71 -16.44
CA GLN A 121 5.80 -4.43 -16.51
C GLN A 121 4.38 -4.58 -16.97
N GLY A 122 3.50 -3.72 -16.41
CA GLY A 122 2.10 -3.71 -16.77
C GLY A 122 1.33 -4.89 -16.21
N GLU A 123 0.13 -5.07 -16.67
CA GLU A 123 -0.77 -6.14 -16.25
C GLU A 123 -0.69 -7.37 -17.18
#